data_4600b32190aeeb896755018d8b466b40
#
_entry.id   4600b32190aeeb896755018d8b466b40
#
_cell.length_a   1.000
_cell.length_b   1.000
_cell.length_c   1.000
_cell.angle_alpha   90.00
_cell.angle_beta   90.00
_cell.angle_gamma   90.00
#
_symmetry.space_group_name_H-M   'P 1'
#
loop_
_entity.id
_entity.type
_entity.pdbx_description
1 polymer ?
#
loop_
_entity_poly.entity_id
_entity_poly.type
_entity_poly.pdbx_seq_one_letter_code
_entity_poly.pdbx_strand_id
1 'polypeptide(L)'
;MRSHKSRHRKFVGMMSVLLGMVALVFVYFAGTGLKSIPNSPVKVTPVANVKSGKSIAHLDVYDQLNLSKVGLKKSVFEYALRGWQKIDTAKAMLTIVDLSQPSSHKRLYVVDLFNKKLLYNTYVSHGRNSGDLMANRFSNTESSFQSSLGFYQTLNTYMGKHGLSLQLKGLEKGFNDNVYNRNIVLHGADYVCEDIIRKTGRLGRSQGCPAVPYAESKGIIQAVKGGSCLFVYSPNPDYLKQSAYLANEYTSL
;
A
#
# COMPACT_ATOMS: atom_id res chain seq x y z
N MET A 1 -42.86 32.02 -41.77
CA MET A 1 -42.06 30.98 -42.42
C MET A 1 -40.75 31.54 -42.98
N ARG A 2 -39.79 31.84 -42.17
CA ARG A 2 -38.40 32.20 -42.58
C ARG A 2 -37.47 31.81 -41.43
N SER A 3 -36.68 30.73 -41.57
CA SER A 3 -35.49 30.57 -40.73
C SER A 3 -34.83 29.16 -40.76
N HIS A 4 -35.25 28.23 -41.64
CA HIS A 4 -34.65 26.89 -41.63
C HIS A 4 -33.54 26.65 -42.67
N LYS A 5 -33.37 27.52 -43.68
CA LYS A 5 -32.35 27.31 -44.75
C LYS A 5 -30.93 27.84 -44.42
N SER A 6 -30.80 28.72 -43.44
CA SER A 6 -29.49 29.33 -43.10
C SER A 6 -28.59 28.44 -42.20
N ARG A 7 -29.16 27.53 -41.40
CA ARG A 7 -28.36 26.67 -40.50
C ARG A 7 -27.68 25.51 -41.22
N HIS A 8 -28.28 24.96 -42.25
CA HIS A 8 -27.68 23.85 -43.01
C HIS A 8 -26.44 24.23 -43.81
N ARG A 9 -26.39 25.46 -44.35
CA ARG A 9 -25.22 25.91 -45.15
C ARG A 9 -23.95 26.13 -44.30
N LYS A 10 -24.10 26.55 -43.03
CA LYS A 10 -22.96 26.74 -42.12
C LYS A 10 -22.39 25.41 -41.62
N PHE A 11 -23.24 24.38 -41.49
CA PHE A 11 -22.82 23.06 -41.01
C PHE A 11 -22.04 22.29 -42.08
N VAL A 12 -22.39 22.39 -43.35
CA VAL A 12 -21.69 21.74 -44.46
C VAL A 12 -20.31 22.38 -44.68
N GLY A 13 -20.19 23.72 -44.57
CA GLY A 13 -18.92 24.43 -44.71
C GLY A 13 -17.90 24.07 -43.60
N MET A 14 -18.38 23.86 -42.36
CA MET A 14 -17.53 23.54 -41.22
C MET A 14 -17.01 22.10 -41.27
N MET A 15 -17.80 21.16 -41.81
CA MET A 15 -17.38 19.78 -42.01
C MET A 15 -16.34 19.63 -43.13
N SER A 16 -16.41 20.43 -44.19
CA SER A 16 -15.43 20.39 -45.27
C SER A 16 -14.04 20.92 -44.85
N VAL A 17 -14.00 21.91 -43.95
CA VAL A 17 -12.72 22.44 -43.42
C VAL A 17 -12.08 21.43 -42.46
N LEU A 18 -12.86 20.68 -41.67
CA LEU A 18 -12.31 19.66 -40.77
C LEU A 18 -11.71 18.45 -41.54
N LEU A 19 -12.35 18.01 -42.63
CA LEU A 19 -11.81 16.95 -43.48
C LEU A 19 -10.52 17.35 -44.20
N GLY A 20 -10.40 18.62 -44.61
CA GLY A 20 -9.18 19.12 -45.23
C GLY A 20 -7.97 19.16 -44.29
N MET A 21 -8.18 19.51 -43.02
CA MET A 21 -7.09 19.50 -42.03
C MET A 21 -6.59 18.08 -41.67
N VAL A 22 -7.48 17.10 -41.62
CA VAL A 22 -7.09 15.70 -41.33
C VAL A 22 -6.28 15.13 -42.50
N ALA A 23 -6.61 15.46 -43.75
CA ALA A 23 -5.83 15.00 -44.90
C ALA A 23 -4.44 15.62 -44.96
N LEU A 24 -4.26 16.91 -44.58
CA LEU A 24 -2.95 17.58 -44.55
C LEU A 24 -2.03 17.02 -43.45
N VAL A 25 -2.56 16.59 -42.32
CA VAL A 25 -1.76 15.96 -41.26
C VAL A 25 -1.25 14.58 -41.71
N PHE A 26 -2.03 13.82 -42.48
CA PHE A 26 -1.60 12.51 -42.98
C PHE A 26 -0.50 12.62 -44.05
N VAL A 27 -0.52 13.65 -44.89
CA VAL A 27 0.54 13.86 -45.93
C VAL A 27 1.85 14.31 -45.28
N TYR A 28 1.80 15.06 -44.17
CA TYR A 28 3.03 15.48 -43.47
C TYR A 28 3.76 14.34 -42.76
N PHE A 29 3.05 13.30 -42.31
CA PHE A 29 3.65 12.13 -41.67
C PHE A 29 4.18 11.06 -42.65
N ALA A 30 3.74 11.07 -43.91
CA ALA A 30 4.20 10.11 -44.90
C ALA A 30 5.55 10.49 -45.53
N GLY A 31 6.05 11.72 -45.32
CA GLY A 31 7.28 12.23 -45.89
C GLY A 31 8.54 12.14 -45.02
N THR A 32 8.44 11.80 -43.75
CA THR A 32 9.60 11.60 -42.89
C THR A 32 9.95 10.12 -42.86
N GLY A 33 10.91 9.71 -43.73
CA GLY A 33 11.44 8.35 -43.76
C GLY A 33 11.89 7.92 -42.36
N LEU A 34 11.15 6.97 -41.74
CA LEU A 34 11.64 6.27 -40.57
C LEU A 34 12.96 5.58 -40.90
N LYS A 35 14.06 6.14 -40.42
CA LYS A 35 15.32 5.38 -40.35
C LYS A 35 15.05 4.18 -39.42
N SER A 36 15.12 2.99 -39.98
CA SER A 36 15.08 1.75 -39.23
C SER A 36 16.19 1.75 -38.21
N ILE A 37 15.80 1.75 -36.92
CA ILE A 37 16.72 1.49 -35.81
C ILE A 37 17.12 0.01 -35.92
N PRO A 38 18.42 -0.33 -35.99
CA PRO A 38 18.83 -1.72 -36.02
C PRO A 38 18.36 -2.41 -34.72
N ASN A 39 17.55 -3.45 -34.87
CA ASN A 39 17.19 -4.38 -33.80
C ASN A 39 18.45 -5.15 -33.37
N SER A 40 19.24 -4.57 -32.50
CA SER A 40 20.16 -5.37 -31.69
C SER A 40 19.33 -6.09 -30.63
N PRO A 41 19.42 -7.42 -30.53
CA PRO A 41 18.75 -8.12 -29.45
C PRO A 41 19.34 -7.63 -28.14
N VAL A 42 18.53 -6.89 -27.37
CA VAL A 42 18.86 -6.61 -25.97
C VAL A 42 18.93 -7.98 -25.31
N LYS A 43 20.14 -8.38 -24.95
CA LYS A 43 20.40 -9.56 -24.14
C LYS A 43 19.72 -9.30 -22.79
N VAL A 44 18.47 -9.75 -22.66
CA VAL A 44 17.79 -9.80 -21.37
C VAL A 44 18.53 -10.86 -20.58
N THR A 45 19.48 -10.42 -19.77
CA THR A 45 20.02 -11.26 -18.70
C THR A 45 18.83 -11.71 -17.87
N PRO A 46 18.62 -13.01 -17.68
CA PRO A 46 17.56 -13.49 -16.80
C PRO A 46 17.83 -12.87 -15.43
N VAL A 47 16.84 -12.13 -14.92
CA VAL A 47 16.83 -11.68 -13.52
C VAL A 47 17.01 -12.95 -12.70
N ALA A 48 18.17 -13.08 -12.10
CA ALA A 48 18.52 -14.22 -11.27
C ALA A 48 17.38 -14.48 -10.30
N ASN A 49 16.92 -15.71 -10.30
CA ASN A 49 15.87 -16.24 -9.44
C ASN A 49 16.31 -16.00 -7.99
N VAL A 50 15.79 -14.93 -7.34
CA VAL A 50 16.09 -14.57 -5.95
C VAL A 50 15.32 -15.53 -5.02
N LYS A 51 15.46 -16.83 -5.23
CA LYS A 51 14.92 -17.89 -4.37
C LYS A 51 15.90 -18.43 -3.34
N SER A 52 17.09 -17.85 -3.23
CA SER A 52 18.09 -18.38 -2.27
C SER A 52 18.84 -17.20 -1.64
N GLY A 53 18.42 -16.80 -0.43
CA GLY A 53 19.17 -15.83 0.35
C GLY A 53 18.33 -14.88 1.22
N LYS A 54 17.07 -15.18 1.56
CA LYS A 54 16.37 -14.51 2.66
C LYS A 54 16.96 -14.94 4.02
N SER A 55 18.28 -14.87 4.14
CA SER A 55 19.02 -15.24 5.34
C SER A 55 19.05 -14.09 6.34
N ILE A 56 19.30 -14.41 7.57
CA ILE A 56 19.63 -13.69 8.81
C ILE A 56 20.24 -12.26 8.64
N ALA A 57 20.68 -11.92 7.44
CA ALA A 57 21.30 -10.64 7.04
C ALA A 57 20.46 -9.38 7.23
N HIS A 58 19.19 -9.46 7.62
CA HIS A 58 18.33 -8.29 7.78
C HIS A 58 18.04 -7.90 9.25
N LEU A 59 18.50 -8.67 10.22
CA LEU A 59 18.37 -8.28 11.64
C LEU A 59 19.25 -7.07 11.97
N ASP A 60 20.38 -6.94 11.28
CA ASP A 60 21.28 -5.79 11.39
C ASP A 60 20.61 -4.47 10.93
N VAL A 61 19.59 -4.53 10.06
CA VAL A 61 18.84 -3.37 9.59
C VAL A 61 18.18 -2.61 10.75
N TYR A 62 17.69 -3.32 11.75
CA TYR A 62 17.09 -2.69 12.93
C TYR A 62 18.07 -1.75 13.65
N ASP A 63 19.26 -2.24 13.91
CA ASP A 63 20.29 -1.50 14.64
C ASP A 63 20.93 -0.40 13.75
N GLN A 64 21.18 -0.69 12.46
CA GLN A 64 21.71 0.27 11.49
C GLN A 64 20.77 1.47 11.28
N LEU A 65 19.48 1.25 11.25
CA LEU A 65 18.47 2.30 11.10
C LEU A 65 18.09 2.97 12.43
N ASN A 66 18.64 2.51 13.55
CA ASN A 66 18.29 3.02 14.88
C ASN A 66 16.75 3.01 15.12
N LEU A 67 16.06 1.93 14.71
CA LEU A 67 14.59 1.87 14.76
C LEU A 67 14.03 1.99 16.18
N SER A 68 14.82 1.67 17.21
CA SER A 68 14.47 1.92 18.61
C SER A 68 14.24 3.41 18.91
N LYS A 69 15.04 4.32 18.31
CA LYS A 69 14.92 5.77 18.53
C LYS A 69 13.61 6.35 17.97
N VAL A 70 13.00 5.69 16.98
CA VAL A 70 11.71 6.06 16.43
C VAL A 70 10.55 5.27 17.03
N GLY A 71 10.80 4.52 18.13
CA GLY A 71 9.77 3.85 18.90
C GLY A 71 9.40 2.42 18.45
N LEU A 72 10.04 1.86 17.42
CA LEU A 72 9.80 0.48 17.03
C LEU A 72 10.56 -0.48 17.95
N LYS A 73 9.84 -1.38 18.63
CA LYS A 73 10.48 -2.40 19.47
C LYS A 73 11.16 -3.47 18.62
N LYS A 74 12.34 -3.93 19.04
CA LYS A 74 13.11 -4.95 18.31
C LYS A 74 12.31 -6.24 18.10
N SER A 75 11.60 -6.71 19.12
CA SER A 75 10.74 -7.89 19.01
C SER A 75 9.63 -7.76 17.95
N VAL A 76 9.05 -6.57 17.79
CA VAL A 76 8.03 -6.31 16.75
C VAL A 76 8.66 -6.35 15.36
N PHE A 77 9.84 -5.75 15.21
CA PHE A 77 10.59 -5.83 13.95
C PHE A 77 10.99 -7.28 13.62
N GLU A 78 11.44 -8.06 14.59
CA GLU A 78 11.79 -9.46 14.42
C GLU A 78 10.58 -10.31 14.00
N TYR A 79 9.40 -10.11 14.58
CA TYR A 79 8.16 -10.74 14.14
C TYR A 79 7.85 -10.38 12.68
N ALA A 80 7.89 -9.09 12.35
CA ALA A 80 7.62 -8.62 11.01
C ALA A 80 8.60 -9.19 9.97
N LEU A 81 9.89 -9.24 10.31
CA LEU A 81 10.94 -9.78 9.44
C LEU A 81 10.77 -11.29 9.23
N ARG A 82 10.44 -12.05 10.30
CA ARG A 82 10.18 -13.50 10.23
C ARG A 82 9.04 -13.81 9.25
N GLY A 83 7.91 -13.11 9.36
CA GLY A 83 6.82 -13.30 8.42
C GLY A 83 7.16 -12.87 7.00
N TRP A 84 7.86 -11.74 6.83
CA TRP A 84 8.33 -11.29 5.52
C TRP A 84 9.22 -12.32 4.82
N GLN A 85 10.07 -13.02 5.55
CA GLN A 85 10.94 -14.08 5.02
C GLN A 85 10.14 -15.28 4.46
N LYS A 86 8.98 -15.59 5.06
CA LYS A 86 8.11 -16.70 4.65
C LYS A 86 7.14 -16.33 3.52
N ILE A 87 6.91 -15.03 3.29
CA ILE A 87 5.98 -14.55 2.27
C ILE A 87 6.72 -14.38 0.94
N ASP A 88 6.12 -14.86 -0.15
CA ASP A 88 6.60 -14.58 -1.50
C ASP A 88 6.23 -13.16 -1.88
N THR A 89 7.15 -12.23 -1.66
CA THR A 89 6.97 -10.80 -1.93
C THR A 89 7.76 -10.38 -3.16
N ALA A 90 7.13 -9.57 -4.03
CA ALA A 90 7.79 -8.99 -5.20
C ALA A 90 8.80 -7.89 -4.83
N LYS A 91 8.75 -7.38 -3.59
CA LYS A 91 9.56 -6.24 -3.15
C LYS A 91 10.16 -6.48 -1.76
N ALA A 92 11.39 -6.03 -1.58
CA ALA A 92 12.06 -6.01 -0.27
C ALA A 92 11.56 -4.83 0.60
N MET A 93 10.25 -4.59 0.58
CA MET A 93 9.60 -3.51 1.31
C MET A 93 8.75 -4.10 2.44
N LEU A 94 8.99 -3.66 3.66
CA LEU A 94 8.29 -4.11 4.86
C LEU A 94 7.57 -2.92 5.51
N THR A 95 6.26 -3.00 5.59
CA THR A 95 5.43 -2.04 6.33
C THR A 95 5.00 -2.66 7.65
N ILE A 96 5.19 -1.95 8.76
CA ILE A 96 4.79 -2.39 10.10
C ILE A 96 3.80 -1.38 10.66
N VAL A 97 2.63 -1.86 11.09
CA VAL A 97 1.62 -1.12 11.85
C VAL A 97 1.61 -1.68 13.26
N ASP A 98 2.24 -0.97 14.20
CA ASP A 98 2.37 -1.42 15.59
C ASP A 98 1.21 -0.90 16.44
N LEU A 99 0.13 -1.67 16.50
CA LEU A 99 -1.07 -1.34 17.31
C LEU A 99 -0.87 -1.60 18.81
N SER A 100 0.30 -2.07 19.25
CA SER A 100 0.66 -2.10 20.67
C SER A 100 0.95 -0.71 21.24
N GLN A 101 1.14 0.29 20.36
CA GLN A 101 1.37 1.68 20.72
C GLN A 101 0.06 2.49 20.65
N PRO A 102 -0.07 3.58 21.43
CA PRO A 102 -1.23 4.48 21.36
C PRO A 102 -1.31 5.15 19.98
N SER A 103 -2.54 5.47 19.55
CA SER A 103 -2.76 6.12 18.25
C SER A 103 -2.17 7.53 18.15
N SER A 104 -1.87 8.16 19.26
CA SER A 104 -1.17 9.44 19.34
C SER A 104 0.33 9.35 19.04
N HIS A 105 0.88 8.15 18.86
CA HIS A 105 2.28 7.93 18.48
C HIS A 105 2.41 7.60 16.99
N LYS A 106 3.56 7.91 16.41
CA LYS A 106 3.96 7.47 15.06
C LYS A 106 4.28 5.99 15.13
N ARG A 107 3.34 5.15 14.74
CA ARG A 107 3.38 3.69 14.90
C ARG A 107 3.23 2.91 13.59
N LEU A 108 3.34 3.62 12.45
CA LEU A 108 3.54 3.02 11.13
C LEU A 108 4.96 3.27 10.68
N TYR A 109 5.60 2.21 10.19
CA TYR A 109 6.97 2.21 9.69
C TYR A 109 6.99 1.57 8.30
N VAL A 110 7.66 2.21 7.33
CA VAL A 110 7.94 1.63 6.01
C VAL A 110 9.44 1.52 5.87
N VAL A 111 9.93 0.29 5.82
CA VAL A 111 11.35 -0.04 5.75
C VAL A 111 11.67 -0.66 4.40
N ASP A 112 12.60 -0.05 3.68
CA ASP A 112 13.24 -0.66 2.51
C ASP A 112 14.40 -1.54 3.01
N LEU A 113 14.17 -2.84 3.02
CA LEU A 113 15.14 -3.81 3.53
C LEU A 113 16.34 -3.97 2.59
N PHE A 114 16.16 -3.73 1.28
CA PHE A 114 17.24 -3.84 0.32
C PHE A 114 18.21 -2.65 0.41
N ASN A 115 17.65 -1.43 0.41
CA ASN A 115 18.45 -0.21 0.49
C ASN A 115 18.77 0.19 1.94
N LYS A 116 18.27 -0.57 2.93
CA LYS A 116 18.42 -0.29 4.37
C LYS A 116 18.03 1.15 4.70
N LYS A 117 16.77 1.52 4.40
CA LYS A 117 16.24 2.86 4.64
C LYS A 117 14.89 2.80 5.33
N LEU A 118 14.70 3.65 6.35
CA LEU A 118 13.39 3.96 6.88
C LEU A 118 12.78 5.05 6.00
N LEU A 119 11.81 4.68 5.16
CA LEU A 119 11.16 5.60 4.22
C LEU A 119 10.10 6.45 4.92
N TYR A 120 9.33 5.84 5.83
CA TYR A 120 8.28 6.53 6.58
C TYR A 120 8.24 6.05 8.02
N ASN A 121 8.08 6.99 8.93
CA ASN A 121 7.62 6.78 10.31
C ASN A 121 6.53 7.79 10.58
N THR A 122 5.29 7.33 10.62
CA THR A 122 4.12 8.21 10.68
C THR A 122 2.97 7.65 11.50
N TYR A 123 1.91 8.43 11.61
CA TYR A 123 0.68 8.05 12.29
C TYR A 123 -0.13 7.05 11.47
N VAL A 124 -0.86 6.17 12.17
CA VAL A 124 -1.86 5.30 11.56
C VAL A 124 -3.03 5.09 12.49
N SER A 125 -4.26 5.24 11.97
CA SER A 125 -5.47 4.96 12.74
C SER A 125 -5.84 3.49 12.69
N HIS A 126 -6.68 3.08 13.64
CA HIS A 126 -7.30 1.76 13.71
C HIS A 126 -8.82 1.87 13.61
N GLY A 127 -9.50 0.73 13.54
CA GLY A 127 -10.96 0.64 13.46
C GLY A 127 -11.66 1.14 14.72
N ARG A 128 -12.79 1.86 14.54
CA ARG A 128 -13.50 2.51 15.65
C ARG A 128 -13.94 1.56 16.76
N ASN A 129 -14.19 0.30 16.45
CA ASN A 129 -14.56 -0.72 17.42
C ASN A 129 -13.34 -1.52 17.94
N SER A 130 -12.12 -1.21 17.48
CA SER A 130 -10.90 -1.80 18.03
C SER A 130 -10.50 -1.19 19.37
N GLY A 131 -10.92 0.03 19.67
CA GLY A 131 -10.61 0.75 20.89
C GLY A 131 -10.61 2.26 20.68
N ASP A 132 -10.13 2.98 21.68
CA ASP A 132 -10.02 4.44 21.64
C ASP A 132 -8.60 4.91 21.34
N LEU A 133 -7.81 5.17 22.38
CA LEU A 133 -6.38 5.51 22.24
C LEU A 133 -5.58 4.27 21.83
N MET A 134 -5.86 3.15 22.47
CA MET A 134 -5.23 1.85 22.21
C MET A 134 -6.18 0.96 21.39
N ALA A 135 -5.61 0.14 20.50
CA ALA A 135 -6.36 -0.92 19.85
C ALA A 135 -6.17 -2.22 20.64
N ASN A 136 -7.26 -2.75 21.19
CA ASN A 136 -7.27 -3.95 22.03
C ASN A 136 -8.29 -5.01 21.58
N ARG A 137 -9.10 -4.72 20.56
CA ARG A 137 -10.06 -5.66 19.96
C ARG A 137 -9.84 -5.74 18.47
N PHE A 138 -9.85 -6.95 17.93
CA PHE A 138 -9.56 -7.25 16.54
C PHE A 138 -10.57 -8.25 15.99
N SER A 139 -10.85 -8.18 14.71
CA SER A 139 -11.82 -9.07 14.07
C SER A 139 -11.57 -9.22 12.59
N ASN A 140 -11.90 -10.40 12.08
CA ASN A 140 -11.95 -10.71 10.65
C ASN A 140 -13.39 -10.73 10.11
N THR A 141 -14.37 -10.42 10.98
CA THR A 141 -15.80 -10.45 10.65
C THR A 141 -16.21 -9.18 9.90
N GLU A 142 -17.05 -9.33 8.89
CA GLU A 142 -17.65 -8.23 8.16
C GLU A 142 -18.46 -7.31 9.10
N SER A 143 -18.46 -6.01 8.78
CA SER A 143 -19.16 -4.98 9.57
C SER A 143 -18.78 -4.88 11.05
N SER A 144 -17.70 -5.53 11.48
CA SER A 144 -17.20 -5.40 12.87
C SER A 144 -16.64 -4.01 13.18
N PHE A 145 -16.22 -3.26 12.15
CA PHE A 145 -15.51 -1.98 12.27
C PHE A 145 -14.23 -2.07 13.11
N GLN A 146 -13.67 -3.27 13.22
CA GLN A 146 -12.40 -3.55 13.89
C GLN A 146 -11.28 -3.77 12.89
N SER A 147 -10.06 -3.43 13.28
CA SER A 147 -8.85 -3.82 12.55
C SER A 147 -8.64 -5.32 12.65
N SER A 148 -7.96 -5.90 11.67
CA SER A 148 -7.53 -7.30 11.67
C SER A 148 -6.02 -7.36 11.89
N LEU A 149 -5.54 -8.36 12.63
CA LEU A 149 -4.12 -8.59 12.85
C LEU A 149 -3.52 -9.43 11.73
N GLY A 150 -2.20 -9.39 11.62
CA GLY A 150 -1.46 -10.33 10.82
C GLY A 150 -0.78 -9.75 9.59
N PHE A 151 -0.38 -10.66 8.72
CA PHE A 151 0.36 -10.35 7.51
C PHE A 151 -0.55 -10.15 6.31
N TYR A 152 -0.18 -9.18 5.48
CA TYR A 152 -0.89 -8.81 4.26
C TYR A 152 0.09 -8.71 3.10
N GLN A 153 -0.42 -8.97 1.91
CA GLN A 153 0.20 -8.57 0.67
C GLN A 153 -0.50 -7.33 0.12
N THR A 154 0.27 -6.32 -0.26
CA THR A 154 -0.28 -5.14 -0.94
C THR A 154 -0.57 -5.47 -2.40
N LEU A 155 -1.70 -4.96 -2.91
CA LEU A 155 -2.16 -5.21 -4.27
C LEU A 155 -2.10 -3.94 -5.14
N ASN A 156 -3.14 -3.77 -5.96
CA ASN A 156 -3.30 -2.63 -6.84
C ASN A 156 -3.89 -1.42 -6.12
N THR A 157 -3.72 -0.26 -6.73
CA THR A 157 -4.34 0.98 -6.27
C THR A 157 -5.59 1.30 -7.07
N TYR A 158 -6.52 2.03 -6.47
CA TYR A 158 -7.70 2.58 -7.13
C TYR A 158 -8.08 3.94 -6.54
N MET A 159 -8.90 4.70 -7.27
CA MET A 159 -9.48 5.94 -6.76
C MET A 159 -10.84 5.64 -6.14
N GLY A 160 -10.90 5.72 -4.81
CA GLY A 160 -12.13 5.52 -4.04
C GLY A 160 -12.64 6.80 -3.38
N LYS A 161 -13.62 6.67 -2.49
CA LYS A 161 -14.18 7.81 -1.73
C LYS A 161 -13.16 8.53 -0.84
N HIS A 162 -12.06 7.88 -0.51
CA HIS A 162 -10.95 8.43 0.28
C HIS A 162 -9.76 8.86 -0.60
N GLY A 163 -9.97 9.04 -1.91
CA GLY A 163 -8.91 9.30 -2.88
C GLY A 163 -8.13 8.02 -3.22
N LEU A 164 -6.82 8.17 -3.46
CA LEU A 164 -5.95 7.04 -3.77
C LEU A 164 -5.94 6.04 -2.60
N SER A 165 -6.33 4.82 -2.90
CA SER A 165 -6.45 3.72 -1.94
C SER A 165 -5.70 2.49 -2.43
N LEU A 166 -5.11 1.72 -1.51
CA LEU A 166 -4.33 0.52 -1.79
C LEU A 166 -5.07 -0.70 -1.27
N GLN A 167 -5.40 -1.62 -2.18
CA GLN A 167 -6.01 -2.89 -1.84
C GLN A 167 -5.03 -3.79 -1.08
N LEU A 168 -5.57 -4.53 -0.11
CA LEU A 168 -4.83 -5.44 0.75
C LEU A 168 -5.42 -6.85 0.63
N LYS A 169 -4.54 -7.85 0.57
CA LYS A 169 -4.89 -9.26 0.69
C LYS A 169 -4.36 -9.78 2.03
N GLY A 170 -5.24 -10.24 2.89
CA GLY A 170 -4.85 -10.93 4.12
C GLY A 170 -4.33 -12.32 3.82
N LEU A 171 -3.30 -12.74 4.54
CA LEU A 171 -2.58 -13.98 4.29
C LEU A 171 -2.84 -15.05 5.36
N GLU A 172 -3.62 -14.72 6.42
CA GLU A 172 -3.79 -15.58 7.58
C GLU A 172 -5.26 -15.91 7.82
N LYS A 173 -5.59 -17.19 7.61
CA LYS A 173 -6.95 -17.71 7.76
C LYS A 173 -7.46 -17.48 9.18
N GLY A 174 -8.68 -16.95 9.28
CA GLY A 174 -9.33 -16.65 10.55
C GLY A 174 -8.92 -15.29 11.15
N PHE A 175 -7.76 -14.73 10.81
CA PHE A 175 -7.27 -13.46 11.32
C PHE A 175 -7.51 -12.29 10.38
N ASN A 176 -7.24 -12.45 9.07
CA ASN A 176 -7.36 -11.36 8.10
C ASN A 176 -7.69 -11.80 6.67
N ASP A 177 -7.92 -13.07 6.43
CA ASP A 177 -8.23 -13.59 5.08
C ASP A 177 -9.50 -13.00 4.46
N ASN A 178 -10.40 -12.42 5.27
CA ASN A 178 -11.62 -11.77 4.79
C ASN A 178 -11.47 -10.26 4.49
N VAL A 179 -10.30 -9.67 4.66
CA VAL A 179 -10.12 -8.21 4.54
C VAL A 179 -10.43 -7.69 3.14
N TYR A 180 -10.19 -8.48 2.10
CA TYR A 180 -10.52 -8.09 0.74
C TYR A 180 -12.04 -7.90 0.56
N ASN A 181 -12.84 -8.87 1.01
CA ASN A 181 -14.31 -8.81 0.97
C ASN A 181 -14.86 -7.71 1.87
N ARG A 182 -14.19 -7.44 2.98
CA ARG A 182 -14.51 -6.34 3.92
C ARG A 182 -14.11 -4.96 3.39
N ASN A 183 -13.52 -4.86 2.20
CA ASN A 183 -13.00 -3.62 1.62
C ASN A 183 -12.00 -2.89 2.53
N ILE A 184 -11.19 -3.65 3.26
CA ILE A 184 -10.11 -3.09 4.08
C ILE A 184 -8.96 -2.71 3.16
N VAL A 185 -8.60 -1.44 3.18
CA VAL A 185 -7.57 -0.84 2.32
C VAL A 185 -6.67 0.11 3.12
N LEU A 186 -5.47 0.39 2.65
CA LEU A 186 -4.67 1.49 3.17
C LEU A 186 -5.03 2.76 2.39
N HIS A 187 -5.39 3.84 3.11
CA HIS A 187 -5.81 5.10 2.51
C HIS A 187 -5.41 6.32 3.35
N GLY A 188 -5.48 7.51 2.76
CA GLY A 188 -5.33 8.77 3.47
C GLY A 188 -6.61 9.19 4.18
N ALA A 189 -6.47 9.90 5.31
CA ALA A 189 -7.62 10.47 6.01
C ALA A 189 -7.26 11.73 6.78
N ASP A 190 -8.13 12.75 6.72
CA ASP A 190 -7.93 14.05 7.40
C ASP A 190 -8.00 13.93 8.93
N TYR A 191 -8.69 12.91 9.43
CA TYR A 191 -8.77 12.62 10.87
C TYR A 191 -7.49 11.96 11.44
N VAL A 192 -6.46 11.76 10.60
CA VAL A 192 -5.14 11.25 10.99
C VAL A 192 -4.15 12.41 10.93
N CYS A 193 -4.17 13.25 11.95
CA CYS A 193 -3.29 14.41 12.04
C CYS A 193 -3.07 14.84 13.50
N GLU A 194 -2.03 15.63 13.73
CA GLU A 194 -1.69 16.14 15.06
C GLU A 194 -2.76 17.06 15.66
N ASP A 195 -3.50 17.79 14.82
CA ASP A 195 -4.60 18.65 15.28
C ASP A 195 -5.70 17.88 15.97
N ILE A 196 -6.03 16.70 15.46
CA ILE A 196 -7.01 15.81 16.09
C ILE A 196 -6.43 15.26 17.40
N ILE A 197 -5.16 14.88 17.44
CA ILE A 197 -4.49 14.41 18.66
C ILE A 197 -4.52 15.51 19.73
N ARG A 198 -4.18 16.75 19.38
CA ARG A 198 -4.20 17.88 20.32
C ARG A 198 -5.59 18.15 20.92
N LYS A 199 -6.64 17.99 20.10
CA LYS A 199 -8.02 18.24 20.51
C LYS A 199 -8.65 17.09 21.30
N THR A 200 -8.25 15.85 21.05
CA THR A 200 -8.96 14.65 21.55
C THR A 200 -8.07 13.67 22.29
N GLY A 201 -6.76 13.89 22.36
CA GLY A 201 -5.77 12.98 22.95
C GLY A 201 -5.41 11.77 22.08
N ARG A 202 -6.08 11.56 20.93
CA ARG A 202 -5.90 10.43 20.03
C ARG A 202 -6.18 10.79 18.58
N LEU A 203 -5.88 9.90 17.64
CA LEU A 203 -6.36 10.03 16.26
C LEU A 203 -7.88 9.78 16.12
N GLY A 204 -8.44 10.22 15.01
CA GLY A 204 -9.71 9.69 14.52
C GLY A 204 -9.59 8.20 14.20
N ARG A 205 -10.72 7.55 13.91
CA ARG A 205 -10.80 6.09 13.73
C ARG A 205 -11.51 5.73 12.44
N SER A 206 -11.03 4.65 11.81
CA SER A 206 -11.59 4.11 10.58
C SER A 206 -12.73 3.09 10.84
N GLN A 207 -13.17 2.42 9.78
CA GLN A 207 -14.05 1.26 9.87
C GLN A 207 -13.28 -0.08 9.81
N GLY A 208 -11.99 -0.05 10.18
CA GLY A 208 -11.09 -1.21 10.18
C GLY A 208 -9.85 -1.02 9.33
N CYS A 209 -9.87 -0.10 8.38
CA CYS A 209 -8.74 0.21 7.50
C CYS A 209 -7.55 0.81 8.29
N PRO A 210 -6.31 0.49 7.94
CA PRO A 210 -5.17 1.32 8.31
C PRO A 210 -5.25 2.64 7.51
N ALA A 211 -5.56 3.74 8.19
CA ALA A 211 -5.59 5.07 7.58
C ALA A 211 -4.41 5.91 8.06
N VAL A 212 -3.74 6.58 7.13
CA VAL A 212 -2.53 7.40 7.35
C VAL A 212 -2.83 8.88 7.12
N PRO A 213 -1.92 9.82 7.49
CA PRO A 213 -2.10 11.24 7.18
C PRO A 213 -2.33 11.44 5.67
N TYR A 214 -3.34 12.25 5.34
CA TYR A 214 -3.74 12.44 3.93
C TYR A 214 -2.56 12.95 3.08
N ALA A 215 -1.79 13.88 3.61
CA ALA A 215 -0.64 14.47 2.92
C ALA A 215 0.46 13.45 2.58
N GLU A 216 0.65 12.40 3.39
CA GLU A 216 1.67 11.38 3.20
C GLU A 216 1.16 10.16 2.42
N SER A 217 -0.17 9.98 2.35
CA SER A 217 -0.81 8.75 1.86
C SER A 217 -0.38 8.37 0.44
N LYS A 218 -0.31 9.35 -0.48
CA LYS A 218 0.11 9.11 -1.87
C LYS A 218 1.53 8.56 -1.94
N GLY A 219 2.46 9.15 -1.20
CA GLY A 219 3.87 8.72 -1.17
C GLY A 219 4.02 7.31 -0.57
N ILE A 220 3.35 7.05 0.56
CA ILE A 220 3.35 5.74 1.21
C ILE A 220 2.80 4.67 0.27
N ILE A 221 1.62 4.90 -0.31
CA ILE A 221 0.96 3.96 -1.23
C ILE A 221 1.86 3.66 -2.44
N GLN A 222 2.47 4.67 -3.05
CA GLN A 222 3.38 4.47 -4.17
C GLN A 222 4.61 3.64 -3.80
N ALA A 223 5.16 3.82 -2.60
CA ALA A 223 6.31 3.06 -2.12
C ALA A 223 5.97 1.57 -1.93
N VAL A 224 4.78 1.28 -1.36
CA VAL A 224 4.45 -0.09 -0.90
C VAL A 224 3.53 -0.87 -1.83
N LYS A 225 2.91 -0.29 -2.86
CA LYS A 225 2.01 -1.00 -3.78
C LYS A 225 2.69 -2.13 -4.56
N GLY A 226 1.93 -3.10 -5.02
CA GLY A 226 2.36 -4.12 -5.98
C GLY A 226 3.22 -5.23 -5.35
N GLY A 227 2.73 -5.89 -4.31
CA GLY A 227 3.30 -7.13 -3.79
C GLY A 227 4.29 -6.96 -2.64
N SER A 228 4.24 -5.85 -1.87
CA SER A 228 5.04 -5.74 -0.64
C SER A 228 4.33 -6.38 0.56
N CYS A 229 5.08 -6.61 1.62
CA CYS A 229 4.57 -7.10 2.89
C CYS A 229 4.11 -5.95 3.79
N LEU A 230 2.92 -6.10 4.38
CA LEU A 230 2.42 -5.24 5.46
C LEU A 230 2.05 -6.12 6.65
N PHE A 231 2.52 -5.76 7.84
CA PHE A 231 2.25 -6.47 9.09
C PHE A 231 1.52 -5.58 10.08
N VAL A 232 0.34 -6.01 10.51
CA VAL A 232 -0.43 -5.35 11.57
C VAL A 232 -0.24 -6.14 12.86
N TYR A 233 0.49 -5.55 13.79
CA TYR A 233 0.88 -6.18 15.05
C TYR A 233 0.06 -5.66 16.24
N SER A 234 -0.25 -6.58 17.14
CA SER A 234 -0.61 -6.32 18.54
C SER A 234 -0.14 -7.51 19.37
N PRO A 235 0.16 -7.35 20.67
CA PRO A 235 0.55 -8.44 21.55
C PRO A 235 -0.66 -9.30 21.97
N ASN A 236 -1.49 -9.69 21.00
CA ASN A 236 -2.63 -10.58 21.19
C ASN A 236 -2.13 -12.03 21.33
N PRO A 237 -2.35 -12.72 22.48
CA PRO A 237 -1.79 -14.04 22.71
C PRO A 237 -2.29 -15.11 21.73
N ASP A 238 -3.56 -15.03 21.34
CA ASP A 238 -4.15 -16.02 20.41
C ASP A 238 -3.54 -15.87 19.02
N TYR A 239 -3.36 -14.63 18.55
CA TYR A 239 -2.70 -14.36 17.29
C TYR A 239 -1.24 -14.84 17.31
N LEU A 240 -0.47 -14.46 18.32
CA LEU A 240 0.95 -14.82 18.42
C LEU A 240 1.17 -16.34 18.48
N LYS A 241 0.24 -17.06 19.12
CA LYS A 241 0.30 -18.53 19.22
C LYS A 241 -0.10 -19.25 17.94
N GLN A 242 -1.06 -18.70 17.18
CA GLN A 242 -1.72 -19.39 16.06
C GLN A 242 -1.20 -18.96 14.68
N SER A 243 -0.46 -17.84 14.59
CA SER A 243 0.06 -17.35 13.31
C SER A 243 1.10 -18.32 12.73
N ALA A 244 0.82 -18.85 11.54
CA ALA A 244 1.75 -19.70 10.81
C ALA A 244 3.05 -18.97 10.43
N TYR A 245 2.98 -17.66 10.26
CA TYR A 245 4.14 -16.84 9.93
C TYR A 245 5.05 -16.58 11.14
N LEU A 246 4.51 -16.62 12.36
CA LEU A 246 5.25 -16.38 13.60
C LEU A 246 5.75 -17.66 14.25
N ALA A 247 5.16 -18.82 13.92
CA ALA A 247 5.59 -20.11 14.43
C ALA A 247 7.07 -20.37 14.11
N ASN A 248 7.82 -20.86 15.10
CA ASN A 248 9.20 -21.33 14.90
C ASN A 248 9.15 -22.66 14.14
N GLU A 249 9.99 -22.83 13.12
CA GLU A 249 10.12 -24.08 12.36
C GLU A 249 10.68 -25.26 13.23
N TYR A 250 11.10 -24.96 14.45
CA TYR A 250 11.72 -25.94 15.37
C TYR A 250 10.77 -26.62 16.37
N THR A 251 9.43 -26.43 16.23
CA THR A 251 8.47 -27.02 17.17
C THR A 251 7.76 -28.28 16.61
N SER A 252 8.28 -28.88 15.55
CA SER A 252 7.82 -30.16 15.01
C SER A 252 8.95 -31.20 15.01
N LEU A 253 9.30 -31.64 16.18
CA LEU A 253 9.99 -32.90 16.44
C LEU A 253 9.25 -33.67 17.52
#